data_3f9fc73e16bac265dc22adeababc6399
#
_entry.id   3f9fc73e16bac265dc22adeababc6399
#
_cell.length_a   1.000
_cell.length_b   1.000
_cell.length_c   1.000
_cell.angle_alpha   90.00
_cell.angle_beta   90.00
_cell.angle_gamma   90.00
#
_symmetry.space_group_name_H-M   'P 1'
#
loop_
_entity.id
_entity.type
_entity.pdbx_description
1 polymer ?
#
loop_
_entity_poly.entity_id
_entity_poly.type
_entity_poly.pdbx_seq_one_letter_code
_entity_poly.pdbx_strand_id
1 'polypeptide(L)'
;VMENKQVYDAAGKAVTLTQTGSYLANVGKMTLAEDGTITTELISTADVSDAAVAATAATWVKEVDEMLGEQIAVTDINFYISDPATGKRRIRSGETNLGDFVADGIYTYFNEIEQLDCDIAMMNGGGIRTDVSAGDWSFKTCKQISPFGNVACLMAVTGQQIQDALEFGARFVGPEGK
;
A
#
# COMPACT_ATOMS: atom_id res chain seq x y z
N VAL A 1 11.52 8.67 -2.78
CA VAL A 1 12.21 9.32 -1.65
C VAL A 1 12.64 10.68 -2.14
N MET A 2 12.11 11.73 -1.53
CA MET A 2 12.60 13.08 -1.83
C MET A 2 13.72 13.37 -0.83
N GLU A 3 14.94 13.41 -1.35
CA GLU A 3 16.02 14.07 -0.66
C GLU A 3 15.67 15.54 -0.42
N ASN A 4 16.32 16.16 0.53
CA ASN A 4 16.09 17.56 0.88
C ASN A 4 15.98 18.45 -0.36
N LYS A 5 14.82 19.04 -0.54
CA LYS A 5 14.51 19.89 -1.68
C LYS A 5 14.18 21.28 -1.20
N GLN A 6 14.84 22.27 -1.77
CA GLN A 6 14.44 23.65 -1.59
C GLN A 6 13.28 23.96 -2.53
N VAL A 7 12.19 24.46 -1.99
CA VAL A 7 11.03 24.97 -2.73
C VAL A 7 10.78 26.41 -2.31
N TYR A 8 9.93 27.10 -3.06
CA TYR A 8 9.64 28.51 -2.78
C TYR A 8 8.14 28.66 -2.47
N ASP A 9 7.81 29.45 -1.46
CA ASP A 9 6.44 29.81 -1.15
C ASP A 9 5.87 30.83 -2.18
N ALA A 10 4.60 31.23 -2.01
CA ALA A 10 3.95 32.19 -2.90
C ALA A 10 4.58 33.60 -2.88
N ALA A 11 5.35 33.91 -1.85
CA ALA A 11 6.11 35.17 -1.72
C ALA A 11 7.55 35.07 -2.26
N GLY A 12 7.92 33.89 -2.82
CA GLY A 12 9.27 33.64 -3.33
C GLY A 12 10.30 33.34 -2.23
N LYS A 13 9.88 33.11 -1.00
CA LYS A 13 10.79 32.76 0.10
C LYS A 13 11.12 31.27 0.05
N ALA A 14 12.39 30.94 0.21
CA ALA A 14 12.88 29.57 0.25
C ALA A 14 12.32 28.80 1.45
N VAL A 15 11.81 27.60 1.21
CA VAL A 15 11.31 26.66 2.23
C VAL A 15 11.99 25.31 2.01
N THR A 16 12.50 24.72 3.09
CA THR A 16 13.08 23.38 3.03
C THR A 16 11.98 22.34 3.09
N LEU A 17 11.90 21.50 2.05
CA LEU A 17 11.03 20.33 2.01
C LEU A 17 11.87 19.09 2.21
N THR A 18 11.56 18.30 3.24
CA THR A 18 12.25 17.06 3.58
C THR A 18 11.26 15.94 3.88
N GLN A 19 11.67 14.69 3.62
CA GLN A 19 10.86 13.50 3.83
C GLN A 19 11.79 12.29 4.01
N THR A 20 11.48 11.44 4.96
CA THR A 20 12.35 10.32 5.39
C THR A 20 12.22 9.04 4.56
N GLY A 21 11.31 8.99 3.60
CA GLY A 21 10.98 7.76 2.89
C GLY A 21 9.86 6.97 3.57
N SER A 22 9.91 5.65 3.41
CA SER A 22 8.91 4.74 3.96
C SER A 22 9.58 3.61 4.73
N TYR A 23 8.78 2.86 5.49
CA TYR A 23 9.19 1.66 6.21
C TYR A 23 10.34 1.89 7.20
N LEU A 24 10.45 3.09 7.77
CA LEU A 24 11.51 3.47 8.71
C LEU A 24 12.94 3.28 8.16
N ALA A 25 13.12 3.33 6.84
CA ALA A 25 14.45 3.16 6.23
C ALA A 25 15.43 4.26 6.63
N ASN A 26 14.91 5.44 7.01
CA ASN A 26 15.73 6.56 7.46
C ASN A 26 15.08 7.31 8.62
N VAL A 27 15.92 7.92 9.44
CA VAL A 27 15.54 8.97 10.39
C VAL A 27 15.94 10.32 9.80
N GLY A 28 15.01 11.27 9.77
CA GLY A 28 15.31 12.65 9.37
C GLY A 28 15.81 13.46 10.57
N LYS A 29 16.99 14.06 10.44
CA LYS A 29 17.53 15.01 11.40
C LYS A 29 17.48 16.41 10.80
N MET A 30 16.85 17.35 11.51
CA MET A 30 16.82 18.76 11.16
C MET A 30 17.56 19.54 12.24
N THR A 31 18.49 20.39 11.83
CA THR A 31 19.21 21.29 12.72
C THR A 31 18.88 22.73 12.35
N LEU A 32 18.41 23.50 13.32
CA LEU A 32 18.21 24.93 13.22
C LEU A 32 19.33 25.63 13.95
N ALA A 33 20.17 26.38 13.24
CA ALA A 33 21.24 27.17 13.83
C ALA A 33 20.73 28.50 14.39
N GLU A 34 21.51 29.14 15.24
CA GLU A 34 21.15 30.42 15.87
C GLU A 34 20.96 31.56 14.85
N ASP A 35 21.63 31.48 13.70
CA ASP A 35 21.47 32.41 12.58
C ASP A 35 20.24 32.15 11.71
N GLY A 36 19.42 31.14 12.06
CA GLY A 36 18.23 30.74 11.33
C GLY A 36 18.51 29.76 10.17
N THR A 37 19.75 29.32 9.98
CA THR A 37 20.11 28.35 8.96
C THR A 37 19.51 26.96 9.29
N ILE A 38 18.82 26.34 8.33
CA ILE A 38 18.26 24.99 8.45
C ILE A 38 19.10 24.02 7.64
N THR A 39 19.61 23.01 8.30
CA THR A 39 20.28 21.87 7.66
C THR A 39 19.50 20.60 7.94
N THR A 40 19.48 19.67 6.98
CA THR A 40 18.77 18.42 7.09
C THR A 40 19.66 17.25 6.65
N GLU A 41 19.50 16.12 7.32
CA GLU A 41 20.27 14.90 7.11
C GLU A 41 19.34 13.70 7.15
N LEU A 42 19.52 12.74 6.24
CA LEU A 42 18.87 11.42 6.30
C LEU A 42 19.88 10.41 6.85
N ILE A 43 19.55 9.83 8.00
CA ILE A 43 20.37 8.83 8.68
C ILE A 43 19.75 7.46 8.40
N SER A 44 20.47 6.58 7.70
CA SER A 44 20.01 5.21 7.43
C SER A 44 19.84 4.43 8.74
N THR A 45 18.77 3.65 8.82
CA THR A 45 18.49 2.76 9.95
C THR A 45 18.88 1.31 9.67
N ALA A 46 19.45 1.01 8.50
CA ALA A 46 19.70 -0.36 8.03
C ALA A 46 20.50 -1.22 9.04
N ASP A 47 21.45 -0.59 9.74
CA ASP A 47 22.36 -1.27 10.67
C ASP A 47 22.11 -0.86 12.14
N VAL A 48 20.96 -0.24 12.43
CA VAL A 48 20.61 0.23 13.77
C VAL A 48 19.62 -0.71 14.42
N SER A 49 19.98 -1.30 15.54
CA SER A 49 19.09 -2.14 16.34
C SER A 49 19.36 -1.94 17.83
N ASP A 50 18.30 -1.78 18.60
CA ASP A 50 18.33 -1.87 20.06
C ASP A 50 17.83 -3.23 20.49
N ALA A 51 18.60 -3.98 21.27
CA ALA A 51 18.28 -5.35 21.64
C ALA A 51 17.00 -5.46 22.48
N ALA A 52 16.71 -4.49 23.35
CA ALA A 52 15.53 -4.52 24.20
C ALA A 52 14.26 -4.23 23.37
N VAL A 53 14.33 -3.26 22.46
CA VAL A 53 13.23 -2.95 21.53
C VAL A 53 13.00 -4.13 20.59
N ALA A 54 14.05 -4.74 20.05
CA ALA A 54 13.95 -5.90 19.18
C ALA A 54 13.29 -7.10 19.90
N ALA A 55 13.64 -7.37 21.15
CA ALA A 55 13.02 -8.43 21.95
C ALA A 55 11.54 -8.17 22.19
N THR A 56 11.17 -6.94 22.51
CA THR A 56 9.75 -6.54 22.69
C THR A 56 8.97 -6.68 21.38
N ALA A 57 9.52 -6.21 20.26
CA ALA A 57 8.91 -6.35 18.94
C ALA A 57 8.73 -7.83 18.55
N ALA A 58 9.70 -8.69 18.84
CA ALA A 58 9.61 -10.12 18.57
C ALA A 58 8.46 -10.79 19.34
N THR A 59 8.16 -10.35 20.57
CA THR A 59 7.01 -10.84 21.34
C THR A 59 5.69 -10.52 20.62
N TRP A 60 5.53 -9.29 20.16
CA TRP A 60 4.31 -8.89 19.44
C TRP A 60 4.18 -9.58 18.08
N VAL A 61 5.29 -9.75 17.35
CA VAL A 61 5.29 -10.52 16.09
C VAL A 61 4.80 -11.94 16.34
N LYS A 62 5.30 -12.60 17.41
CA LYS A 62 4.87 -13.95 17.78
C LYS A 62 3.37 -14.00 18.10
N GLU A 63 2.85 -13.05 18.90
CA GLU A 63 1.41 -12.98 19.23
C GLU A 63 0.56 -12.81 17.94
N VAL A 64 0.98 -11.97 17.01
CA VAL A 64 0.31 -11.79 15.71
C VAL A 64 0.35 -13.08 14.89
N ASP A 65 1.49 -13.78 14.87
CA ASP A 65 1.64 -15.05 14.15
C ASP A 65 0.74 -16.15 14.75
N GLU A 66 0.63 -16.21 16.06
CA GLU A 66 -0.28 -17.14 16.75
C GLU A 66 -1.76 -16.82 16.46
N MET A 67 -2.13 -15.54 16.38
CA MET A 67 -3.51 -15.10 16.12
C MET A 67 -3.93 -15.24 14.65
N LEU A 68 -3.04 -14.97 13.71
CA LEU A 68 -3.35 -14.81 12.30
C LEU A 68 -2.62 -15.80 11.39
N GLY A 69 -1.79 -16.69 11.95
CA GLY A 69 -0.95 -17.61 11.21
C GLY A 69 -1.63 -18.89 10.77
N GLU A 70 -2.86 -19.15 11.22
CA GLU A 70 -3.62 -20.33 10.80
C GLU A 70 -3.78 -20.34 9.27
N GLN A 71 -3.44 -21.49 8.67
CA GLN A 71 -3.58 -21.69 7.24
C GLN A 71 -5.06 -21.76 6.86
N ILE A 72 -5.46 -20.92 5.92
CA ILE A 72 -6.84 -20.84 5.41
C ILE A 72 -6.97 -21.29 3.96
N ALA A 73 -5.88 -21.25 3.18
CA ALA A 73 -5.85 -21.63 1.78
C ALA A 73 -4.45 -22.03 1.34
N VAL A 74 -4.35 -22.65 0.16
CA VAL A 74 -3.11 -22.93 -0.55
C VAL A 74 -3.25 -22.47 -2.00
N THR A 75 -2.21 -21.90 -2.56
CA THR A 75 -2.15 -21.56 -3.98
C THR A 75 -0.87 -22.09 -4.61
N ASP A 76 -0.94 -22.51 -5.86
CA ASP A 76 0.20 -22.96 -6.67
C ASP A 76 0.75 -21.87 -7.58
N ILE A 77 0.14 -20.67 -7.56
CA ILE A 77 0.58 -19.53 -8.37
C ILE A 77 1.01 -18.35 -7.49
N ASN A 78 1.91 -17.55 -8.03
CA ASN A 78 2.25 -16.26 -7.42
C ASN A 78 1.25 -15.19 -7.83
N PHE A 79 0.89 -14.34 -6.90
CA PHE A 79 0.04 -13.17 -7.13
C PHE A 79 0.86 -11.88 -7.07
N TYR A 80 0.67 -11.01 -8.06
CA TYR A 80 1.49 -9.82 -8.26
C TYR A 80 0.65 -8.55 -8.28
N ILE A 81 1.18 -7.50 -7.64
CA ILE A 81 0.79 -6.10 -7.83
C ILE A 81 1.80 -5.36 -8.69
N SER A 82 2.95 -5.98 -8.92
CA SER A 82 4.07 -5.47 -9.70
C SER A 82 4.19 -6.25 -11.02
N ASP A 83 4.81 -5.65 -12.00
CA ASP A 83 5.19 -6.35 -13.22
C ASP A 83 6.32 -7.34 -12.89
N PRO A 84 6.14 -8.65 -13.11
CA PRO A 84 7.15 -9.65 -12.74
C PRO A 84 8.47 -9.53 -13.48
N ALA A 85 8.48 -8.94 -14.68
CA ALA A 85 9.68 -8.76 -15.48
C ALA A 85 10.53 -7.57 -15.05
N THR A 86 9.88 -6.52 -14.56
CA THR A 86 10.56 -5.24 -14.26
C THR A 86 10.57 -4.91 -12.76
N GLY A 87 9.77 -5.58 -11.94
CA GLY A 87 9.55 -5.28 -10.53
C GLY A 87 8.81 -3.95 -10.28
N LYS A 88 8.39 -3.24 -11.33
CA LYS A 88 7.67 -1.98 -11.19
C LYS A 88 6.23 -2.22 -10.75
N ARG A 89 5.78 -1.45 -9.77
CA ARG A 89 4.40 -1.50 -9.28
C ARG A 89 3.43 -1.14 -10.41
N ARG A 90 2.47 -2.04 -10.70
CA ARG A 90 1.52 -1.94 -11.81
C ARG A 90 0.06 -1.81 -11.38
N ILE A 91 -0.30 -2.26 -10.19
CA ILE A 91 -1.70 -2.33 -9.70
C ILE A 91 -2.51 -1.03 -9.83
N ARG A 92 -1.87 0.12 -9.99
CA ARG A 92 -2.54 1.41 -10.18
C ARG A 92 -2.65 1.84 -11.65
N SER A 93 -2.00 1.16 -12.57
CA SER A 93 -1.86 1.58 -13.97
C SER A 93 -2.20 0.49 -14.96
N GLY A 94 -2.45 -0.72 -14.52
CA GLY A 94 -2.79 -1.84 -15.37
C GLY A 94 -3.27 -3.05 -14.59
N GLU A 95 -3.77 -4.01 -15.32
CA GLU A 95 -4.26 -5.28 -14.82
C GLU A 95 -3.17 -6.07 -14.11
N THR A 96 -3.54 -6.72 -13.00
CA THR A 96 -2.69 -7.62 -12.24
C THR A 96 -3.54 -8.75 -11.66
N ASN A 97 -3.01 -9.98 -11.65
CA ASN A 97 -3.76 -11.13 -11.16
C ASN A 97 -4.17 -11.04 -9.68
N LEU A 98 -3.42 -10.31 -8.85
CA LEU A 98 -3.86 -10.05 -7.47
C LEU A 98 -4.98 -9.02 -7.42
N GLY A 99 -4.99 -8.04 -8.33
CA GLY A 99 -6.07 -7.07 -8.46
C GLY A 99 -7.39 -7.76 -8.83
N ASP A 100 -7.33 -8.64 -9.81
CA ASP A 100 -8.46 -9.43 -10.28
C ASP A 100 -8.98 -10.33 -9.16
N PHE A 101 -8.10 -11.08 -8.50
CA PHE A 101 -8.45 -11.95 -7.38
C PHE A 101 -9.16 -11.19 -6.24
N VAL A 102 -8.70 -9.98 -5.89
CA VAL A 102 -9.34 -9.17 -4.84
C VAL A 102 -10.71 -8.68 -5.28
N ALA A 103 -10.87 -8.25 -6.55
CA ALA A 103 -12.15 -7.81 -7.09
C ALA A 103 -13.15 -8.98 -7.15
N ASP A 104 -12.71 -10.15 -7.64
CA ASP A 104 -13.51 -11.37 -7.68
C ASP A 104 -13.92 -11.82 -6.28
N GLY A 105 -13.04 -11.69 -5.29
CA GLY A 105 -13.37 -11.98 -3.90
C GLY A 105 -14.48 -11.10 -3.34
N ILE A 106 -14.48 -9.80 -3.65
CA ILE A 106 -15.56 -8.87 -3.26
C ILE A 106 -16.85 -9.22 -4.00
N TYR A 107 -16.78 -9.50 -5.30
CA TYR A 107 -17.90 -9.92 -6.11
C TYR A 107 -18.56 -11.20 -5.57
N THR A 108 -17.76 -12.23 -5.31
CA THR A 108 -18.18 -13.51 -4.75
C THR A 108 -18.81 -13.32 -3.36
N TYR A 109 -18.21 -12.49 -2.50
CA TYR A 109 -18.77 -12.22 -1.18
C TYR A 109 -20.22 -11.70 -1.26
N PHE A 110 -20.48 -10.70 -2.08
CA PHE A 110 -21.84 -10.15 -2.19
C PHE A 110 -22.81 -11.12 -2.87
N ASN A 111 -22.41 -11.79 -3.95
CA ASN A 111 -23.33 -12.65 -4.71
C ASN A 111 -23.58 -14.01 -4.05
N GLU A 112 -22.54 -14.67 -3.52
CA GLU A 112 -22.65 -16.03 -3.06
C GLU A 112 -22.84 -16.15 -1.53
N ILE A 113 -22.22 -15.25 -0.76
CA ILE A 113 -22.27 -15.31 0.71
C ILE A 113 -23.43 -14.47 1.24
N GLU A 114 -23.49 -13.19 0.84
CA GLU A 114 -24.59 -12.29 1.25
C GLU A 114 -25.87 -12.47 0.41
N GLN A 115 -25.78 -13.18 -0.71
CA GLN A 115 -26.90 -13.42 -1.65
C GLN A 115 -27.56 -12.12 -2.12
N LEU A 116 -26.76 -11.11 -2.37
CA LEU A 116 -27.14 -9.81 -2.91
C LEU A 116 -26.71 -9.73 -4.38
N ASP A 117 -27.50 -9.04 -5.18
CA ASP A 117 -27.25 -8.89 -6.62
C ASP A 117 -26.18 -7.83 -6.85
N CYS A 118 -24.96 -8.24 -7.18
CA CYS A 118 -23.81 -7.39 -7.42
C CYS A 118 -23.32 -7.58 -8.87
N ASP A 119 -23.45 -6.56 -9.71
CA ASP A 119 -23.02 -6.62 -11.11
C ASP A 119 -21.50 -6.39 -11.28
N ILE A 120 -20.90 -5.53 -10.44
CA ILE A 120 -19.52 -5.08 -10.58
C ILE A 120 -18.89 -4.91 -9.20
N ALA A 121 -17.68 -5.43 -9.00
CA ALA A 121 -16.86 -5.15 -7.83
C ALA A 121 -15.66 -4.25 -8.20
N MET A 122 -15.38 -3.27 -7.36
CA MET A 122 -14.29 -2.33 -7.57
C MET A 122 -13.51 -2.11 -6.28
N MET A 123 -12.18 -2.08 -6.40
CA MET A 123 -11.28 -1.67 -5.31
C MET A 123 -10.17 -0.76 -5.85
N ASN A 124 -9.78 0.24 -5.07
CA ASN A 124 -8.66 1.08 -5.45
C ASN A 124 -7.33 0.30 -5.37
N GLY A 125 -6.51 0.34 -6.41
CA GLY A 125 -5.22 -0.36 -6.47
C GLY A 125 -4.23 0.05 -5.36
N GLY A 126 -4.43 1.21 -4.73
CA GLY A 126 -3.65 1.62 -3.56
C GLY A 126 -3.95 0.83 -2.29
N GLY A 127 -5.11 0.18 -2.20
CA GLY A 127 -5.52 -0.68 -1.10
C GLY A 127 -4.83 -2.04 -1.10
N ILE A 128 -4.33 -2.50 -2.26
CA ILE A 128 -3.63 -3.78 -2.42
C ILE A 128 -2.12 -3.50 -2.32
N ARG A 129 -1.44 -4.09 -1.32
CA ARG A 129 -0.17 -3.57 -0.82
C ARG A 129 1.07 -4.38 -1.16
N THR A 130 0.96 -5.68 -1.38
CA THR A 130 2.12 -6.56 -1.57
C THR A 130 1.84 -7.67 -2.55
N ASP A 131 2.89 -8.15 -3.21
CA ASP A 131 2.87 -9.42 -3.94
C ASP A 131 2.79 -10.58 -2.94
N VAL A 132 2.26 -11.71 -3.37
CA VAL A 132 2.16 -12.93 -2.56
C VAL A 132 2.69 -14.11 -3.35
N SER A 133 3.57 -14.88 -2.75
CA SER A 133 4.11 -16.09 -3.36
C SER A 133 3.12 -17.26 -3.27
N ALA A 134 3.28 -18.21 -4.19
CA ALA A 134 2.65 -19.53 -4.08
C ALA A 134 2.99 -20.19 -2.74
N GLY A 135 2.07 -21.02 -2.24
CA GLY A 135 2.17 -21.71 -0.98
C GLY A 135 0.97 -21.47 -0.07
N ASP A 136 1.21 -21.58 1.22
CA ASP A 136 0.19 -21.48 2.26
C ASP A 136 -0.23 -20.02 2.50
N TRP A 137 -1.53 -19.80 2.54
CA TRP A 137 -2.14 -18.53 2.88
C TRP A 137 -2.78 -18.60 4.26
N SER A 138 -2.63 -17.53 5.01
CA SER A 138 -3.23 -17.33 6.32
C SER A 138 -3.98 -16.00 6.38
N PHE A 139 -4.70 -15.74 7.48
CA PHE A 139 -5.26 -14.43 7.73
C PHE A 139 -4.19 -13.32 7.76
N LYS A 140 -2.96 -13.64 8.19
CA LYS A 140 -1.83 -12.72 8.10
C LYS A 140 -1.53 -12.34 6.65
N THR A 141 -1.55 -13.30 5.72
CA THR A 141 -1.39 -13.04 4.28
C THR A 141 -2.47 -12.08 3.77
N CYS A 142 -3.74 -12.31 4.12
CA CYS A 142 -4.82 -11.41 3.75
C CYS A 142 -4.62 -9.99 4.31
N LYS A 143 -4.15 -9.86 5.55
CA LYS A 143 -3.84 -8.56 6.16
C LYS A 143 -2.64 -7.87 5.52
N GLN A 144 -1.69 -8.60 4.98
CA GLN A 144 -0.57 -8.03 4.20
C GLN A 144 -1.04 -7.52 2.84
N ILE A 145 -1.96 -8.24 2.17
CA ILE A 145 -2.57 -7.81 0.91
C ILE A 145 -3.38 -6.52 1.13
N SER A 146 -4.28 -6.52 2.12
CA SER A 146 -5.18 -5.40 2.43
C SER A 146 -5.13 -5.06 3.92
N PRO A 147 -4.14 -4.26 4.37
CA PRO A 147 -3.95 -3.95 5.80
C PRO A 147 -4.94 -2.95 6.37
N PHE A 148 -5.71 -2.28 5.51
CA PHE A 148 -6.65 -1.24 5.91
C PHE A 148 -7.96 -1.87 6.43
N GLY A 149 -8.55 -1.26 7.44
CA GLY A 149 -9.86 -1.66 7.97
C GLY A 149 -11.02 -1.13 7.12
N ASN A 150 -10.94 -1.29 5.79
CA ASN A 150 -11.99 -0.85 4.88
C ASN A 150 -13.23 -1.75 5.01
N VAL A 151 -14.39 -1.15 4.79
CA VAL A 151 -15.68 -1.84 4.76
C VAL A 151 -16.10 -1.96 3.29
N ALA A 152 -16.54 -3.15 2.89
CA ALA A 152 -17.17 -3.35 1.60
C ALA A 152 -18.59 -2.78 1.63
N CYS A 153 -18.99 -2.05 0.59
CA CYS A 153 -20.30 -1.42 0.46
C CYS A 153 -20.93 -1.81 -0.88
N LEU A 154 -22.22 -2.18 -0.85
CA LEU A 154 -23.03 -2.35 -2.06
C LEU A 154 -23.84 -1.07 -2.28
N MET A 155 -23.84 -0.54 -3.52
CA MET A 155 -24.61 0.64 -3.88
C MET A 155 -25.21 0.52 -5.28
N ALA A 156 -26.40 1.07 -5.47
CA ALA A 156 -27.00 1.19 -6.79
C ALA A 156 -26.50 2.47 -7.48
N VAL A 157 -25.94 2.30 -8.67
CA VAL A 157 -25.39 3.40 -9.47
C VAL A 157 -25.81 3.26 -10.93
N THR A 158 -25.77 4.36 -11.68
CA THR A 158 -26.01 4.34 -13.12
C THR A 158 -24.75 4.01 -13.90
N GLY A 159 -24.87 3.51 -15.14
CA GLY A 159 -23.73 3.30 -16.03
C GLY A 159 -22.90 4.56 -16.26
N GLN A 160 -23.53 5.75 -16.29
CA GLN A 160 -22.81 7.03 -16.41
C GLN A 160 -21.93 7.30 -15.18
N GLN A 161 -22.43 7.02 -13.96
CA GLN A 161 -21.64 7.19 -12.74
C GLN A 161 -20.44 6.23 -12.69
N ILE A 162 -20.60 5.01 -13.22
CA ILE A 162 -19.49 4.06 -13.35
C ILE A 162 -18.45 4.60 -14.33
N GLN A 163 -18.87 5.06 -15.50
CA GLN A 163 -17.98 5.67 -16.48
C GLN A 163 -17.22 6.86 -15.91
N ASP A 164 -17.90 7.78 -15.25
CA ASP A 164 -17.30 8.97 -14.64
C ASP A 164 -16.27 8.58 -13.57
N ALA A 165 -16.57 7.56 -12.77
CA ALA A 165 -15.64 7.05 -11.74
C ALA A 165 -14.38 6.42 -12.36
N LEU A 166 -14.52 5.63 -13.43
CA LEU A 166 -13.40 5.02 -14.14
C LEU A 166 -12.53 6.07 -14.84
N GLU A 167 -13.14 7.03 -15.53
CA GLU A 167 -12.41 8.14 -16.16
C GLU A 167 -11.67 8.99 -15.13
N PHE A 168 -12.32 9.29 -14.00
CA PHE A 168 -11.64 9.99 -12.91
C PHE A 168 -10.48 9.17 -12.32
N GLY A 169 -10.64 7.88 -12.13
CA GLY A 169 -9.60 6.97 -11.66
C GLY A 169 -8.40 6.90 -12.60
N ALA A 170 -8.66 6.89 -13.90
CA ALA A 170 -7.64 6.77 -14.93
C ALA A 170 -6.96 8.11 -15.33
N ARG A 171 -7.45 9.26 -14.87
CA ARG A 171 -7.02 10.60 -15.34
C ARG A 171 -5.51 10.90 -15.25
N PHE A 172 -4.80 10.20 -14.38
CA PHE A 172 -3.35 10.36 -14.19
C PHE A 172 -2.56 9.10 -14.55
N VAL A 173 -3.20 8.11 -15.15
CA VAL A 173 -2.49 6.92 -15.62
C VAL A 173 -1.66 7.30 -16.83
N GLY A 174 -0.36 7.29 -16.66
CA GLY A 174 0.63 7.56 -17.70
C GLY A 174 1.63 6.42 -17.80
N PRO A 175 2.65 6.55 -18.67
CA PRO A 175 3.67 5.53 -18.87
C PRO A 175 4.41 5.11 -17.59
N GLU A 176 4.36 5.95 -16.56
CA GLU A 176 5.01 5.72 -15.26
C GLU A 176 4.05 5.27 -14.15
N GLY A 177 2.76 5.06 -14.44
CA GLY A 177 1.80 4.44 -13.54
C GLY A 177 1.64 5.14 -12.20
N LYS A 178 1.37 6.43 -12.19
CA LYS A 178 1.16 7.20 -10.95
C LYS A 178 -0.28 7.15 -10.50
#